data_904d26e70225d1c818d77b22863f48e3
#
_entry.id   904d26e70225d1c818d77b22863f48e3
#
_cell.length_a   1.000
_cell.length_b   1.000
_cell.length_c   1.000
_cell.angle_alpha   90.00
_cell.angle_beta   90.00
_cell.angle_gamma   90.00
#
_symmetry.space_group_name_H-M   'P 1'
#
loop_
_entity.id
_entity.type
_entity.pdbx_description
1 polymer ?
#
loop_
_entity_poly.entity_id
_entity_poly.type
_entity_poly.pdbx_seq_one_letter_code
_entity_poly.pdbx_strand_id
1 'polypeptide(L)'
;NVPTISGDITSWETYPSNLPPGLNFGANNGTIWGTPSIILVSPITYTVWANNSGGSSSTTVNITINDQIPSISYSPDNFVFTINDTISPSISPTVTGGAITIWTINATLPAGVFFGTSNGTIYGTTTQLWPQHTYLITASNSGGTSSDYLNITVIDELPTAISYPVVNLNLTNNTASPDLPMSPQIQGPGTIVTWEISAALPSGLFFNVNTGEISGIATELWPTTQYTVWANNSGGAVAIEFNITVV
;
A
#
# COMPACT_ATOMS: atom_id res chain seq x y z
N ASN A 1 -37.80 21.22 -4.02
CA ASN A 1 -37.76 22.64 -4.44
C ASN A 1 -39.16 23.25 -4.35
N VAL A 2 -39.23 24.44 -3.81
CA VAL A 2 -40.46 25.24 -3.73
C VAL A 2 -40.22 26.48 -4.64
N PRO A 3 -41.12 26.78 -5.58
CA PRO A 3 -40.96 27.95 -6.43
C PRO A 3 -41.18 29.25 -5.66
N THR A 4 -40.45 30.30 -6.03
CA THR A 4 -40.77 31.66 -5.59
C THR A 4 -41.75 32.23 -6.58
N ILE A 5 -42.89 32.76 -6.10
CA ILE A 5 -44.02 33.21 -6.90
C ILE A 5 -44.41 34.64 -6.57
N SER A 6 -45.00 35.31 -7.56
CA SER A 6 -45.73 36.58 -7.38
C SER A 6 -47.07 36.48 -8.12
N GLY A 7 -48.18 36.92 -7.49
CA GLY A 7 -49.52 36.78 -8.01
C GLY A 7 -50.22 35.49 -7.67
N ASP A 8 -51.55 35.41 -7.90
CA ASP A 8 -52.35 34.20 -7.61
C ASP A 8 -52.18 33.18 -8.73
N ILE A 9 -51.77 31.96 -8.38
CA ILE A 9 -51.56 30.84 -9.30
C ILE A 9 -52.71 29.84 -9.12
N THR A 10 -53.34 29.42 -10.21
CA THR A 10 -54.45 28.47 -10.21
C THR A 10 -54.01 27.05 -10.54
N SER A 11 -52.96 26.87 -11.30
CA SER A 11 -52.45 25.52 -11.62
C SER A 11 -50.95 25.56 -12.00
N TRP A 12 -50.30 24.40 -11.85
CA TRP A 12 -48.90 24.19 -12.20
C TRP A 12 -48.80 22.99 -13.16
N GLU A 13 -47.87 23.10 -14.10
CA GLU A 13 -47.61 22.04 -15.08
C GLU A 13 -46.09 21.89 -15.26
N THR A 14 -45.65 20.70 -15.69
CA THR A 14 -44.25 20.44 -16.04
C THR A 14 -44.14 19.69 -17.34
N TYR A 15 -43.16 20.01 -18.16
CA TYR A 15 -42.79 19.27 -19.36
C TYR A 15 -41.30 18.98 -19.39
N PRO A 16 -40.89 17.74 -19.60
CA PRO A 16 -41.75 16.55 -19.68
C PRO A 16 -42.63 16.38 -18.42
N SER A 17 -43.80 15.74 -18.57
CA SER A 17 -44.73 15.54 -17.46
C SER A 17 -44.32 14.48 -16.48
N ASN A 18 -43.43 13.54 -16.89
CA ASN A 18 -42.93 12.44 -16.09
C ASN A 18 -41.58 12.81 -15.50
N LEU A 19 -41.51 13.01 -14.19
CA LEU A 19 -40.27 13.15 -13.46
C LEU A 19 -39.55 11.78 -13.32
N PRO A 20 -38.25 11.76 -13.02
CA PRO A 20 -37.53 10.54 -12.69
C PRO A 20 -38.26 9.72 -11.60
N PRO A 21 -38.25 8.37 -11.70
CA PRO A 21 -38.89 7.50 -10.71
C PRO A 21 -38.48 7.86 -9.28
N GLY A 22 -39.49 7.93 -8.40
CA GLY A 22 -39.36 8.34 -7.01
C GLY A 22 -39.49 9.84 -6.76
N LEU A 23 -39.51 10.68 -7.79
CA LEU A 23 -39.85 12.10 -7.69
C LEU A 23 -41.29 12.37 -8.08
N ASN A 24 -41.89 13.37 -7.45
CA ASN A 24 -43.27 13.78 -7.64
C ASN A 24 -43.33 15.28 -7.92
N PHE A 25 -44.41 15.72 -8.63
CA PHE A 25 -44.71 17.10 -8.90
C PHE A 25 -46.06 17.53 -8.34
N GLY A 26 -46.08 18.65 -7.64
CA GLY A 26 -47.29 19.20 -7.05
C GLY A 26 -48.02 20.14 -8.01
N ALA A 27 -49.08 19.67 -8.66
CA ALA A 27 -49.91 20.46 -9.57
C ALA A 27 -50.61 21.66 -8.89
N ASN A 28 -50.71 21.69 -7.58
CA ASN A 28 -51.34 22.79 -6.84
C ASN A 28 -50.31 23.82 -6.30
N ASN A 29 -49.04 23.48 -6.22
CA ASN A 29 -48.01 24.34 -5.60
C ASN A 29 -46.68 24.40 -6.32
N GLY A 30 -46.52 23.68 -7.44
CA GLY A 30 -45.29 23.65 -8.25
C GLY A 30 -44.09 23.01 -7.58
N THR A 31 -44.30 22.30 -6.44
CA THR A 31 -43.17 21.67 -5.73
C THR A 31 -42.74 20.38 -6.39
N ILE A 32 -41.43 20.10 -6.31
CA ILE A 32 -40.82 18.81 -6.69
C ILE A 32 -40.26 18.18 -5.41
N TRP A 33 -40.74 16.93 -5.08
CA TRP A 33 -40.32 16.20 -3.89
C TRP A 33 -40.23 14.70 -4.14
N GLY A 34 -39.63 13.98 -3.20
CA GLY A 34 -39.50 12.52 -3.22
C GLY A 34 -38.05 12.09 -3.14
N THR A 35 -37.84 10.77 -3.17
CA THR A 35 -36.52 10.13 -3.20
C THR A 35 -36.35 9.43 -4.53
N PRO A 36 -35.43 9.86 -5.38
CA PRO A 36 -35.20 9.22 -6.68
C PRO A 36 -34.69 7.78 -6.48
N SER A 37 -35.11 6.87 -7.34
CA SER A 37 -34.76 5.45 -7.31
C SER A 37 -33.87 4.99 -8.47
N ILE A 38 -33.45 5.93 -9.31
CA ILE A 38 -32.54 5.68 -10.46
C ILE A 38 -31.41 6.71 -10.44
N ILE A 39 -30.30 6.35 -11.07
CA ILE A 39 -29.19 7.27 -11.36
C ILE A 39 -29.48 7.96 -12.70
N LEU A 40 -29.27 9.27 -12.77
CA LEU A 40 -29.45 10.11 -13.94
C LEU A 40 -28.31 11.13 -14.01
N VAL A 41 -27.16 10.73 -14.56
CA VAL A 41 -25.95 11.57 -14.60
C VAL A 41 -26.03 12.68 -15.65
N SER A 42 -26.82 12.51 -16.70
CA SER A 42 -27.11 13.55 -17.68
C SER A 42 -28.34 14.34 -17.24
N PRO A 43 -28.26 15.65 -17.12
CA PRO A 43 -29.39 16.46 -16.68
C PRO A 43 -30.56 16.38 -17.66
N ILE A 44 -31.77 16.21 -17.12
CA ILE A 44 -33.02 16.43 -17.88
C ILE A 44 -33.54 17.80 -17.48
N THR A 45 -33.82 18.60 -18.50
CA THR A 45 -34.41 19.93 -18.31
C THR A 45 -35.93 19.80 -18.31
N TYR A 46 -36.55 20.29 -17.25
CA TYR A 46 -37.99 20.40 -17.09
C TYR A 46 -38.39 21.86 -17.18
N THR A 47 -39.41 22.17 -18.01
CA THR A 47 -40.05 23.48 -17.99
C THR A 47 -41.24 23.41 -17.05
N VAL A 48 -41.30 24.30 -16.09
CA VAL A 48 -42.40 24.39 -15.13
C VAL A 48 -43.19 25.67 -15.42
N TRP A 49 -44.50 25.56 -15.62
CA TRP A 49 -45.42 26.67 -15.84
C TRP A 49 -46.29 26.91 -14.59
N ALA A 50 -46.51 28.18 -14.32
CA ALA A 50 -47.49 28.68 -13.37
C ALA A 50 -48.58 29.40 -14.16
N ASN A 51 -49.83 28.98 -13.98
CA ASN A 51 -50.96 29.43 -14.78
C ASN A 51 -52.00 30.14 -13.92
N ASN A 52 -52.64 31.17 -14.48
CA ASN A 52 -53.81 31.82 -13.95
C ASN A 52 -54.70 32.39 -15.09
N SER A 53 -55.81 33.11 -14.76
CA SER A 53 -56.70 33.69 -15.74
C SER A 53 -56.04 34.80 -16.62
N GLY A 54 -54.94 35.34 -16.17
CA GLY A 54 -54.15 36.36 -16.90
C GLY A 54 -53.12 35.79 -17.88
N GLY A 55 -52.84 34.47 -17.81
CA GLY A 55 -51.87 33.80 -18.68
C GLY A 55 -50.93 32.81 -17.92
N SER A 56 -49.81 32.49 -18.57
CA SER A 56 -48.82 31.52 -18.07
C SER A 56 -47.43 32.17 -17.99
N SER A 57 -46.69 31.82 -16.94
CA SER A 57 -45.23 32.12 -16.82
C SER A 57 -44.47 30.82 -16.58
N SER A 58 -43.26 30.73 -17.09
CA SER A 58 -42.48 29.49 -16.99
C SER A 58 -41.03 29.72 -16.56
N THR A 59 -40.45 28.68 -15.97
CA THR A 59 -39.04 28.59 -15.67
C THR A 59 -38.53 27.19 -15.95
N THR A 60 -37.20 27.00 -16.02
CA THR A 60 -36.61 25.68 -16.25
C THR A 60 -35.92 25.16 -14.99
N VAL A 61 -36.01 23.86 -14.78
CA VAL A 61 -35.31 23.12 -13.71
C VAL A 61 -34.54 21.96 -14.35
N ASN A 62 -33.23 21.89 -14.07
CA ASN A 62 -32.41 20.76 -14.48
C ASN A 62 -32.31 19.77 -13.32
N ILE A 63 -32.63 18.52 -13.60
CA ILE A 63 -32.55 17.42 -12.61
C ILE A 63 -31.44 16.47 -13.01
N THR A 64 -30.51 16.27 -12.08
CA THR A 64 -29.44 15.27 -12.15
C THR A 64 -29.55 14.41 -10.89
N ILE A 65 -29.33 13.11 -11.00
CA ILE A 65 -29.37 12.17 -9.88
C ILE A 65 -28.07 11.37 -9.94
N ASN A 66 -27.18 11.69 -9.02
CA ASN A 66 -25.91 11.00 -8.87
C ASN A 66 -26.05 9.80 -7.94
N ASP A 67 -25.12 8.83 -8.06
CA ASP A 67 -25.00 7.72 -7.12
C ASP A 67 -24.55 8.20 -5.73
N GLN A 68 -24.63 7.34 -4.74
CA GLN A 68 -23.96 7.59 -3.46
C GLN A 68 -22.45 7.61 -3.67
N ILE A 69 -21.75 8.47 -2.94
CA ILE A 69 -20.29 8.46 -2.94
C ILE A 69 -19.83 7.10 -2.39
N PRO A 70 -18.89 6.40 -3.07
CA PRO A 70 -18.33 5.18 -2.53
C PRO A 70 -17.50 5.47 -1.27
N SER A 71 -17.29 4.46 -0.45
CA SER A 71 -16.32 4.48 0.64
C SER A 71 -15.48 3.22 0.55
N ILE A 72 -14.16 3.37 0.57
CA ILE A 72 -13.19 2.27 0.50
C ILE A 72 -12.29 2.29 1.73
N SER A 73 -11.88 1.09 2.19
CA SER A 73 -10.89 0.93 3.26
C SER A 73 -10.09 -0.35 3.07
N TYR A 74 -8.75 -0.23 3.18
CA TYR A 74 -7.82 -1.35 3.23
C TYR A 74 -7.42 -1.60 4.69
N SER A 75 -7.56 -2.84 5.15
CA SER A 75 -7.17 -3.22 6.51
C SER A 75 -6.59 -4.64 6.51
N PRO A 76 -5.35 -4.79 7.00
CA PRO A 76 -4.43 -3.75 7.47
C PRO A 76 -4.03 -2.77 6.37
N ASP A 77 -3.38 -1.67 6.74
CA ASP A 77 -2.87 -0.64 5.82
C ASP A 77 -1.35 -0.76 5.57
N ASN A 78 -0.69 -1.73 6.19
CA ASN A 78 0.74 -1.98 6.05
C ASN A 78 1.02 -3.46 5.74
N PHE A 79 1.64 -3.72 4.60
CA PHE A 79 1.95 -5.04 4.08
C PHE A 79 3.46 -5.18 3.88
N VAL A 80 4.03 -6.21 4.48
CA VAL A 80 5.44 -6.59 4.31
C VAL A 80 5.47 -8.00 3.71
N PHE A 81 6.08 -8.14 2.55
CA PHE A 81 6.27 -9.40 1.85
C PHE A 81 7.75 -9.74 1.75
N THR A 82 8.06 -11.01 1.70
CA THR A 82 9.38 -11.49 1.32
C THR A 82 9.43 -11.58 -0.22
N ILE A 83 10.59 -11.37 -0.81
CA ILE A 83 10.78 -11.55 -2.26
C ILE A 83 10.36 -12.98 -2.65
N ASN A 84 9.76 -13.14 -3.83
CA ASN A 84 9.16 -14.37 -4.35
C ASN A 84 7.89 -14.86 -3.62
N ASP A 85 7.41 -14.15 -2.60
CA ASP A 85 6.12 -14.44 -1.99
C ASP A 85 4.97 -14.12 -2.93
N THR A 86 3.99 -15.03 -2.97
CA THR A 86 2.71 -14.77 -3.62
C THR A 86 1.75 -14.12 -2.63
N ILE A 87 1.15 -13.00 -3.02
CA ILE A 87 0.14 -12.30 -2.22
C ILE A 87 -1.12 -13.16 -2.15
N SER A 88 -1.30 -13.89 -1.04
CA SER A 88 -2.41 -14.80 -0.83
C SER A 88 -2.90 -14.75 0.63
N PRO A 89 -4.18 -14.40 0.87
CA PRO A 89 -5.15 -13.93 -0.14
C PRO A 89 -4.76 -12.58 -0.76
N SER A 90 -5.34 -12.24 -1.91
CA SER A 90 -5.16 -10.92 -2.51
C SER A 90 -5.63 -9.82 -1.55
N ILE A 91 -4.92 -8.70 -1.53
CA ILE A 91 -5.32 -7.53 -0.75
C ILE A 91 -6.56 -6.92 -1.40
N SER A 92 -7.66 -6.88 -0.66
CA SER A 92 -8.94 -6.40 -1.17
C SER A 92 -9.51 -5.31 -0.24
N PRO A 93 -10.07 -4.22 -0.80
CA PRO A 93 -10.71 -3.20 0.02
C PRO A 93 -12.06 -3.67 0.55
N THR A 94 -12.45 -3.16 1.70
CA THR A 94 -13.85 -3.09 2.11
C THR A 94 -14.50 -1.94 1.38
N VAL A 95 -15.67 -2.18 0.76
CA VAL A 95 -16.39 -1.20 -0.05
C VAL A 95 -17.80 -1.03 0.49
N THR A 96 -18.25 0.24 0.64
CA THR A 96 -19.61 0.62 0.96
C THR A 96 -20.05 1.81 0.10
N GLY A 97 -21.33 2.21 0.19
CA GLY A 97 -21.87 3.30 -0.64
C GLY A 97 -22.27 2.86 -2.04
N GLY A 98 -22.19 3.76 -3.00
CA GLY A 98 -22.59 3.51 -4.39
C GLY A 98 -21.58 2.66 -5.18
N ALA A 99 -22.05 2.11 -6.30
CA ALA A 99 -21.24 1.26 -7.18
C ALA A 99 -20.04 2.04 -7.74
N ILE A 100 -18.84 1.46 -7.63
CA ILE A 100 -17.61 2.08 -8.12
C ILE A 100 -17.46 1.83 -9.61
N THR A 101 -17.20 2.87 -10.38
CA THR A 101 -17.01 2.82 -11.84
C THR A 101 -15.54 2.95 -12.25
N ILE A 102 -14.71 3.58 -11.42
CA ILE A 102 -13.29 3.83 -11.70
C ILE A 102 -12.47 3.54 -10.44
N TRP A 103 -11.41 2.76 -10.62
CA TRP A 103 -10.37 2.53 -9.64
C TRP A 103 -9.02 3.02 -10.18
N THR A 104 -8.26 3.69 -9.35
CA THR A 104 -6.90 4.14 -9.71
C THR A 104 -5.93 3.96 -8.55
N ILE A 105 -4.65 3.85 -8.87
CA ILE A 105 -3.53 3.86 -7.93
C ILE A 105 -2.52 4.90 -8.40
N ASN A 106 -1.91 5.62 -7.48
CA ASN A 106 -1.08 6.81 -7.77
C ASN A 106 0.35 6.48 -8.24
N ALA A 107 0.83 5.25 -8.05
CA ALA A 107 2.21 4.87 -8.35
C ALA A 107 2.32 3.43 -8.86
N THR A 108 3.44 3.11 -9.47
CA THR A 108 3.77 1.75 -9.93
C THR A 108 4.02 0.84 -8.74
N LEU A 109 3.44 -0.34 -8.75
CA LEU A 109 3.67 -1.40 -7.77
C LEU A 109 5.02 -2.11 -8.03
N PRO A 110 5.56 -2.84 -7.03
CA PRO A 110 6.74 -3.69 -7.22
C PRO A 110 6.56 -4.66 -8.38
N ALA A 111 7.66 -5.04 -9.04
CA ALA A 111 7.61 -6.00 -10.13
C ALA A 111 6.93 -7.32 -9.70
N GLY A 112 6.03 -7.82 -10.55
CA GLY A 112 5.23 -9.02 -10.30
C GLY A 112 3.95 -8.79 -9.49
N VAL A 113 3.72 -7.56 -8.99
CA VAL A 113 2.49 -7.17 -8.27
C VAL A 113 1.60 -6.32 -9.17
N PHE A 114 0.31 -6.58 -9.15
CA PHE A 114 -0.68 -5.97 -10.04
C PHE A 114 -1.82 -5.34 -9.26
N PHE A 115 -2.41 -4.31 -9.85
CA PHE A 115 -3.61 -3.63 -9.36
C PHE A 115 -4.81 -3.96 -10.23
N GLY A 116 -5.90 -4.43 -9.61
CA GLY A 116 -7.16 -4.72 -10.27
C GLY A 116 -7.99 -3.45 -10.49
N THR A 117 -7.96 -2.91 -11.70
CA THR A 117 -8.69 -1.68 -12.08
C THR A 117 -10.20 -1.82 -12.08
N SER A 118 -10.74 -3.03 -11.91
CA SER A 118 -12.18 -3.30 -11.81
C SER A 118 -12.69 -3.44 -10.37
N ASN A 119 -11.81 -3.73 -9.40
CA ASN A 119 -12.22 -4.08 -8.04
C ASN A 119 -11.28 -3.56 -6.94
N GLY A 120 -10.21 -2.85 -7.29
CA GLY A 120 -9.22 -2.31 -6.35
C GLY A 120 -8.32 -3.35 -5.67
N THR A 121 -8.32 -4.62 -6.11
CA THR A 121 -7.49 -5.65 -5.50
C THR A 121 -6.01 -5.50 -5.86
N ILE A 122 -5.10 -5.90 -4.94
CA ILE A 122 -3.67 -6.04 -5.22
C ILE A 122 -3.32 -7.51 -5.10
N TYR A 123 -2.63 -8.04 -6.10
CA TYR A 123 -2.34 -9.47 -6.24
C TYR A 123 -1.06 -9.70 -7.05
N GLY A 124 -0.56 -10.92 -7.04
CA GLY A 124 0.61 -11.32 -7.81
C GLY A 124 1.70 -11.94 -6.94
N THR A 125 2.92 -12.01 -7.47
CA THR A 125 4.10 -12.54 -6.77
C THR A 125 5.18 -11.49 -6.80
N THR A 126 5.72 -11.13 -5.65
CA THR A 126 6.78 -10.12 -5.53
C THR A 126 8.08 -10.67 -6.12
N THR A 127 8.67 -10.00 -7.11
CA THR A 127 9.92 -10.45 -7.78
C THR A 127 11.07 -9.46 -7.65
N GLN A 128 10.87 -8.40 -6.86
CA GLN A 128 11.86 -7.33 -6.67
C GLN A 128 11.79 -6.83 -5.24
N LEU A 129 12.95 -6.61 -4.62
CA LEU A 129 13.05 -5.89 -3.35
C LEU A 129 12.48 -4.48 -3.51
N TRP A 130 11.67 -4.04 -2.54
CA TRP A 130 11.01 -2.76 -2.61
C TRP A 130 11.01 -2.07 -1.25
N PRO A 131 11.61 -0.88 -1.13
CA PRO A 131 11.52 -0.12 0.10
C PRO A 131 10.07 0.25 0.40
N GLN A 132 9.76 0.50 1.65
CA GLN A 132 8.42 0.93 2.04
C GLN A 132 7.95 2.10 1.17
N HIS A 133 6.80 1.89 0.52
CA HIS A 133 6.16 2.90 -0.32
C HIS A 133 4.68 3.00 0.02
N THR A 134 4.19 4.24 0.13
CA THR A 134 2.78 4.53 0.40
C THR A 134 2.04 4.74 -0.91
N TYR A 135 0.97 3.98 -1.09
CA TYR A 135 0.08 4.06 -2.26
C TYR A 135 -1.24 4.73 -1.87
N LEU A 136 -1.67 5.68 -2.68
CA LEU A 136 -3.01 6.24 -2.63
C LEU A 136 -3.88 5.51 -3.66
N ILE A 137 -4.91 4.82 -3.18
CA ILE A 137 -5.91 4.19 -4.03
C ILE A 137 -7.17 5.04 -4.00
N THR A 138 -7.74 5.25 -5.18
CA THR A 138 -8.90 6.09 -5.37
C THR A 138 -10.00 5.32 -6.10
N ALA A 139 -11.21 5.43 -5.59
CA ALA A 139 -12.43 4.86 -6.14
C ALA A 139 -13.46 5.94 -6.39
N SER A 140 -14.09 5.96 -7.55
CA SER A 140 -15.06 7.00 -7.92
C SER A 140 -16.26 6.45 -8.67
N ASN A 141 -17.35 7.21 -8.58
CA ASN A 141 -18.57 7.06 -9.39
C ASN A 141 -19.15 8.44 -9.69
N SER A 142 -20.39 8.50 -10.21
CA SER A 142 -21.07 9.77 -10.49
C SER A 142 -21.38 10.62 -9.25
N GLY A 143 -21.40 10.02 -8.07
CA GLY A 143 -21.64 10.71 -6.79
C GLY A 143 -20.39 11.40 -6.25
N GLY A 144 -19.20 10.91 -6.60
CA GLY A 144 -17.94 11.46 -6.13
C GLY A 144 -16.83 10.42 -5.98
N THR A 145 -15.84 10.78 -5.17
CA THR A 145 -14.60 10.03 -4.99
C THR A 145 -14.32 9.74 -3.53
N SER A 146 -13.81 8.54 -3.27
CA SER A 146 -13.22 8.12 -1.99
C SER A 146 -11.80 7.63 -2.23
N SER A 147 -10.95 7.75 -1.24
CA SER A 147 -9.57 7.26 -1.32
C SER A 147 -9.10 6.69 0.01
N ASP A 148 -8.12 5.79 -0.05
CA ASP A 148 -7.45 5.23 1.11
C ASP A 148 -5.98 4.98 0.81
N TYR A 149 -5.17 4.84 1.86
CA TYR A 149 -3.73 4.62 1.77
C TYR A 149 -3.37 3.21 2.21
N LEU A 150 -2.36 2.64 1.56
CA LEU A 150 -1.69 1.44 2.05
C LEU A 150 -0.19 1.51 1.77
N ASN A 151 0.58 0.80 2.59
CA ASN A 151 2.02 0.68 2.47
C ASN A 151 2.38 -0.73 2.00
N ILE A 152 3.31 -0.83 1.06
CA ILE A 152 3.91 -2.09 0.64
C ILE A 152 5.43 -2.00 0.80
N THR A 153 6.00 -3.04 1.39
CA THR A 153 7.44 -3.28 1.50
C THR A 153 7.72 -4.69 1.00
N VAL A 154 8.79 -4.88 0.22
CA VAL A 154 9.29 -6.23 -0.13
C VAL A 154 10.71 -6.36 0.37
N ILE A 155 10.90 -7.25 1.34
CA ILE A 155 12.18 -7.54 1.98
C ILE A 155 12.82 -8.79 1.36
N ASP A 156 14.12 -8.97 1.61
CA ASP A 156 14.86 -10.15 1.15
C ASP A 156 14.53 -11.38 2.01
N GLU A 157 14.83 -12.57 1.50
CA GLU A 157 14.82 -13.79 2.28
C GLU A 157 16.00 -13.80 3.26
N LEU A 158 15.83 -14.40 4.43
CA LEU A 158 16.94 -14.64 5.36
C LEU A 158 17.76 -15.82 4.89
N PRO A 159 19.10 -15.76 4.97
CA PRO A 159 19.92 -16.97 4.89
C PRO A 159 19.52 -17.97 5.98
N THR A 160 19.61 -19.24 5.70
CA THR A 160 19.26 -20.29 6.68
C THR A 160 20.34 -20.49 7.72
N ALA A 161 21.60 -20.27 7.34
CA ALA A 161 22.74 -20.32 8.25
C ALA A 161 23.97 -19.60 7.67
N ILE A 162 24.85 -19.22 8.56
CA ILE A 162 26.25 -18.84 8.26
C ILE A 162 27.22 -19.70 9.09
N SER A 163 28.41 -19.94 8.57
CA SER A 163 29.45 -20.69 9.27
C SER A 163 30.84 -20.19 8.91
N TYR A 164 31.77 -20.28 9.84
CA TYR A 164 33.19 -20.14 9.55
C TYR A 164 33.88 -21.50 9.49
N PRO A 165 35.00 -21.63 8.72
CA PRO A 165 35.76 -22.87 8.64
C PRO A 165 36.28 -23.35 10.00
N VAL A 166 36.55 -22.39 10.92
CA VAL A 166 37.10 -22.64 12.25
C VAL A 166 36.24 -21.91 13.28
N VAL A 167 35.72 -22.62 14.27
CA VAL A 167 34.90 -22.06 15.37
C VAL A 167 35.71 -21.79 16.65
N ASN A 168 36.93 -22.32 16.75
CA ASN A 168 37.90 -22.01 17.81
C ASN A 168 39.23 -21.64 17.16
N LEU A 169 39.41 -20.36 16.85
CA LEU A 169 40.59 -19.83 16.21
C LEU A 169 41.71 -19.63 17.22
N ASN A 170 42.72 -20.52 17.20
CA ASN A 170 43.86 -20.46 18.05
C ASN A 170 45.08 -19.90 17.32
N LEU A 171 45.54 -18.72 17.70
CA LEU A 171 46.59 -17.98 17.05
C LEU A 171 47.85 -17.94 17.94
N THR A 172 48.99 -17.82 17.29
CA THR A 172 50.26 -17.52 18.00
C THR A 172 50.63 -16.05 17.76
N ASN A 173 50.97 -15.34 18.82
CA ASN A 173 51.33 -13.92 18.75
C ASN A 173 52.45 -13.65 17.73
N ASN A 174 52.27 -12.61 16.90
CA ASN A 174 53.19 -12.19 15.85
C ASN A 174 53.47 -13.27 14.80
N THR A 175 52.62 -14.29 14.65
CA THR A 175 52.81 -15.39 13.70
C THR A 175 51.61 -15.50 12.75
N ALA A 176 51.86 -15.66 11.46
CA ALA A 176 50.79 -15.91 10.46
C ALA A 176 50.15 -17.28 10.72
N SER A 177 48.83 -17.34 10.67
CA SER A 177 48.06 -18.57 10.85
C SER A 177 47.61 -19.09 9.46
N PRO A 178 47.65 -20.42 9.21
CA PRO A 178 47.07 -21.02 8.04
C PRO A 178 45.54 -20.92 7.99
N ASP A 179 44.87 -20.65 9.15
CA ASP A 179 43.43 -20.50 9.26
C ASP A 179 42.95 -19.09 8.86
N LEU A 180 43.88 -18.15 8.59
CA LEU A 180 43.58 -16.80 8.14
C LEU A 180 44.15 -16.50 6.76
N PRO A 181 43.45 -15.76 5.87
CA PRO A 181 42.12 -15.19 6.11
C PRO A 181 41.02 -16.26 6.13
N MET A 182 40.03 -16.09 6.99
CA MET A 182 38.84 -16.94 6.98
C MET A 182 37.59 -16.14 6.56
N SER A 183 36.87 -16.68 5.60
CA SER A 183 35.64 -16.10 5.08
C SER A 183 34.43 -16.95 5.49
N PRO A 184 33.28 -16.31 5.79
CA PRO A 184 32.09 -17.06 6.13
C PRO A 184 31.51 -17.79 4.92
N GLN A 185 30.87 -18.94 5.18
CA GLN A 185 30.05 -19.65 4.23
C GLN A 185 28.58 -19.35 4.53
N ILE A 186 27.82 -18.99 3.47
CA ILE A 186 26.40 -18.63 3.56
C ILE A 186 25.62 -19.80 3.00
N GLN A 187 24.54 -20.18 3.69
CA GLN A 187 23.57 -21.19 3.24
C GLN A 187 22.19 -20.59 3.08
N GLY A 188 21.44 -21.08 2.08
CA GLY A 188 20.08 -20.65 1.80
C GLY A 188 20.03 -19.41 0.89
N PRO A 189 18.80 -18.92 0.66
CA PRO A 189 18.56 -17.72 -0.14
C PRO A 189 18.90 -16.44 0.63
N GLY A 190 18.75 -15.31 -0.04
CA GLY A 190 18.99 -13.99 0.49
C GLY A 190 20.42 -13.50 0.30
N THR A 191 20.51 -12.22 -0.01
CA THR A 191 21.79 -11.53 -0.26
C THR A 191 22.21 -10.77 0.98
N ILE A 192 23.43 -11.04 1.49
CA ILE A 192 23.95 -10.29 2.64
C ILE A 192 24.38 -8.89 2.18
N VAL A 193 23.91 -7.88 2.91
CA VAL A 193 24.21 -6.47 2.66
C VAL A 193 25.33 -5.97 3.54
N THR A 194 25.32 -6.36 4.83
CA THR A 194 26.34 -5.95 5.81
C THR A 194 26.65 -7.07 6.81
N TRP A 195 27.85 -7.00 7.37
CA TRP A 195 28.29 -7.87 8.43
C TRP A 195 28.62 -7.05 9.68
N GLU A 196 28.36 -7.62 10.84
CA GLU A 196 28.66 -7.02 12.12
C GLU A 196 29.37 -8.03 13.03
N ILE A 197 30.17 -7.53 13.95
CA ILE A 197 30.84 -8.33 14.97
C ILE A 197 30.63 -7.72 16.36
N SER A 198 30.43 -8.56 17.37
CA SER A 198 30.04 -8.16 18.74
C SER A 198 31.05 -7.27 19.47
N ALA A 199 32.34 -7.36 19.14
CA ALA A 199 33.39 -6.61 19.79
C ALA A 199 34.62 -6.41 18.89
N ALA A 200 35.51 -5.49 19.23
CA ALA A 200 36.78 -5.33 18.58
C ALA A 200 37.63 -6.60 18.65
N LEU A 201 38.27 -6.96 17.56
CA LEU A 201 39.23 -8.07 17.50
C LEU A 201 40.54 -7.71 18.16
N PRO A 202 41.38 -8.71 18.58
CA PRO A 202 42.75 -8.49 19.03
C PRO A 202 43.55 -7.63 18.04
N SER A 203 44.47 -6.83 18.54
CA SER A 203 45.34 -5.97 17.70
C SER A 203 46.01 -6.78 16.62
N GLY A 204 46.01 -6.23 15.38
CA GLY A 204 46.57 -6.86 14.20
C GLY A 204 45.60 -7.76 13.44
N LEU A 205 44.41 -8.04 13.98
CA LEU A 205 43.30 -8.68 13.25
C LEU A 205 42.30 -7.65 12.74
N PHE A 206 41.67 -7.94 11.61
CA PHE A 206 40.70 -7.09 10.93
C PHE A 206 39.44 -7.87 10.62
N PHE A 207 38.30 -7.21 10.75
CA PHE A 207 36.99 -7.70 10.32
C PHE A 207 36.48 -6.85 9.15
N ASN A 208 36.15 -7.49 8.04
CA ASN A 208 35.60 -6.79 6.86
C ASN A 208 34.06 -6.77 6.94
N VAL A 209 33.49 -5.60 7.19
CA VAL A 209 32.02 -5.39 7.31
C VAL A 209 31.24 -5.62 6.02
N ASN A 210 31.90 -5.73 4.87
CA ASN A 210 31.24 -6.00 3.58
C ASN A 210 31.28 -7.50 3.21
N THR A 211 32.24 -8.27 3.73
CA THR A 211 32.43 -9.68 3.36
C THR A 211 32.36 -10.64 4.53
N GLY A 212 32.41 -10.14 5.77
CA GLY A 212 32.50 -10.97 6.97
C GLY A 212 33.87 -11.64 7.15
N GLU A 213 34.86 -11.35 6.29
CA GLU A 213 36.20 -11.94 6.38
C GLU A 213 36.94 -11.46 7.62
N ILE A 214 37.62 -12.39 8.29
CA ILE A 214 38.59 -12.12 9.34
C ILE A 214 39.99 -12.41 8.81
N SER A 215 40.88 -11.41 8.94
CA SER A 215 42.24 -11.48 8.39
C SER A 215 43.25 -10.78 9.28
N GLY A 216 44.55 -10.94 8.98
CA GLY A 216 45.62 -10.26 9.64
C GLY A 216 46.53 -11.19 10.47
N ILE A 217 47.43 -10.61 11.28
CA ILE A 217 48.33 -11.29 12.21
C ILE A 217 48.13 -10.66 13.57
N ALA A 218 47.69 -11.45 14.57
CA ALA A 218 47.50 -10.98 15.93
C ALA A 218 48.83 -10.54 16.53
N THR A 219 48.88 -9.34 17.13
CA THR A 219 50.10 -8.72 17.71
C THR A 219 50.04 -8.52 19.19
N GLU A 220 49.04 -9.07 19.86
CA GLU A 220 48.92 -9.08 21.32
C GLU A 220 48.37 -10.41 21.80
N LEU A 221 48.72 -10.78 23.04
CA LEU A 221 48.17 -11.96 23.71
C LEU A 221 46.72 -11.68 24.06
N TRP A 222 45.83 -12.67 23.83
CA TRP A 222 44.40 -12.51 24.02
C TRP A 222 43.79 -13.76 24.65
N PRO A 223 43.09 -13.62 25.80
CA PRO A 223 42.41 -14.76 26.40
C PRO A 223 41.29 -15.25 25.46
N THR A 224 40.91 -16.52 25.64
CA THR A 224 39.76 -17.06 24.89
C THR A 224 38.54 -16.17 25.05
N THR A 225 38.15 -15.57 23.95
CA THR A 225 37.04 -14.61 23.91
C THR A 225 36.03 -15.06 22.82
N GLN A 226 34.77 -15.11 23.20
CA GLN A 226 33.67 -15.43 22.27
C GLN A 226 33.26 -14.18 21.50
N TYR A 227 33.08 -14.34 20.20
CA TYR A 227 32.58 -13.35 19.29
C TYR A 227 31.30 -13.86 18.61
N THR A 228 30.37 -12.97 18.43
CA THR A 228 29.17 -13.19 17.58
C THR A 228 29.33 -12.37 16.32
N VAL A 229 29.11 -12.98 15.17
CA VAL A 229 29.06 -12.30 13.87
C VAL A 229 27.64 -12.40 13.33
N TRP A 230 27.10 -11.29 12.85
CA TRP A 230 25.80 -11.21 12.18
C TRP A 230 25.98 -10.91 10.71
N ALA A 231 25.23 -11.63 9.89
CA ALA A 231 25.02 -11.34 8.48
C ALA A 231 23.62 -10.75 8.28
N ASN A 232 23.55 -9.53 7.78
CA ASN A 232 22.32 -8.73 7.73
C ASN A 232 21.83 -8.49 6.30
N ASN A 233 20.53 -8.54 6.12
CA ASN A 233 19.83 -8.03 4.93
C ASN A 233 18.48 -7.39 5.34
N SER A 234 17.65 -6.98 4.37
CA SER A 234 16.34 -6.38 4.67
C SER A 234 15.35 -7.33 5.34
N GLY A 235 15.57 -8.65 5.22
CA GLY A 235 14.78 -9.69 5.89
C GLY A 235 15.15 -9.88 7.36
N GLY A 236 16.32 -9.40 7.78
CA GLY A 236 16.81 -9.49 9.16
C GLY A 236 18.27 -9.91 9.26
N ALA A 237 18.63 -10.62 10.31
CA ALA A 237 19.99 -11.07 10.59
C ALA A 237 20.05 -12.57 10.93
N VAL A 238 21.13 -13.23 10.50
CA VAL A 238 21.53 -14.56 10.98
C VAL A 238 22.89 -14.46 11.65
N ALA A 239 23.12 -15.22 12.72
CA ALA A 239 24.31 -15.10 13.55
C ALA A 239 25.07 -16.42 13.69
N ILE A 240 26.39 -16.31 13.95
CA ILE A 240 27.28 -17.39 14.34
C ILE A 240 28.18 -16.95 15.47
N GLU A 241 28.49 -17.87 16.38
CA GLU A 241 29.44 -17.67 17.46
C GLU A 241 30.74 -18.43 17.18
N PHE A 242 31.87 -17.85 17.53
CA PHE A 242 33.17 -18.47 17.45
C PHE A 242 34.12 -17.87 18.53
N ASN A 243 35.19 -18.58 18.83
CA ASN A 243 36.17 -18.13 19.83
C ASN A 243 37.51 -17.75 19.17
N ILE A 244 38.16 -16.72 19.71
CA ILE A 244 39.56 -16.37 19.41
C ILE A 244 40.39 -16.46 20.67
N THR A 245 41.55 -17.11 20.52
CA THR A 245 42.61 -17.16 21.55
C THR A 245 43.95 -16.79 20.90
N VAL A 246 44.77 -15.94 21.55
CA VAL A 246 46.12 -15.65 21.05
C VAL A 246 47.13 -15.98 22.18
N VAL A 247 47.98 -16.96 21.92
CA VAL A 247 49.02 -17.44 22.85
C VAL A 247 50.42 -16.98 22.46
#